data_a997429fdb3284f833fee823c9d032e8
#
_entry.id   a997429fdb3284f833fee823c9d032e8
#
_cell.length_a   1.000
_cell.length_b   1.000
_cell.length_c   1.000
_cell.angle_alpha   90.00
_cell.angle_beta   90.00
_cell.angle_gamma   90.00
#
_symmetry.space_group_name_H-M   'P 1'
#
loop_
_entity.id
_entity.type
_entity.pdbx_description
1 polymer ?
#
loop_
_entity_poly.entity_id
_entity_poly.type
_entity_poly.pdbx_seq_one_letter_code
_entity_poly.pdbx_strand_id
1 'polypeptide(L)'
;MRRRPRASLPGMAGGELWLVRHGETEWSASGRHTGTTDIELSDAGRRHAQLLRQRLAGTEFARVLTSPLQRARVTCELAGFGDRAEVVADLAEWDYGQDEGLTTPQIREKRPGWTVWAEGPRGGETAAEVGQRADRVIAMATQSARTLAFGHGHLCRVIGARWIGLDAAEGIRLTLSTAAICVLGHDRETPAIVRWNDTSHLD
;
A
#
# COMPACT_ATOMS: atom_id res chain seq x y z
N MET A 1 31.39 -10.51 -8.78
CA MET A 1 30.01 -10.98 -9.01
C MET A 1 29.30 -10.00 -9.91
N ARG A 2 29.09 -10.30 -11.20
CA ARG A 2 28.43 -9.36 -12.14
C ARG A 2 26.92 -9.47 -11.93
N ARG A 3 26.25 -8.39 -11.47
CA ARG A 3 24.79 -8.32 -11.42
C ARG A 3 24.24 -8.46 -12.85
N ARG A 4 23.41 -9.47 -13.08
CA ARG A 4 22.64 -9.56 -14.34
C ARG A 4 21.70 -8.35 -14.42
N PRO A 5 21.64 -7.65 -15.56
CA PRO A 5 20.61 -6.63 -15.76
C PRO A 5 19.24 -7.33 -15.69
N ARG A 6 18.34 -6.85 -14.83
CA ARG A 6 16.94 -7.27 -14.82
C ARG A 6 16.30 -6.84 -16.14
N ALA A 7 15.57 -7.76 -16.76
CA ALA A 7 14.77 -7.45 -17.93
C ALA A 7 13.80 -6.30 -17.59
N SER A 8 13.87 -5.22 -18.36
CA SER A 8 12.89 -4.12 -18.34
C SER A 8 11.52 -4.70 -18.64
N LEU A 9 10.52 -4.42 -17.82
CA LEU A 9 9.13 -4.78 -18.09
C LEU A 9 8.72 -4.06 -19.39
N PRO A 10 8.22 -4.75 -20.42
CA PRO A 10 7.83 -4.12 -21.66
C PRO A 10 6.53 -3.33 -21.44
N GLY A 11 6.51 -2.05 -21.84
CA GLY A 11 5.29 -1.27 -22.00
C GLY A 11 5.02 -0.16 -21.00
N MET A 12 6.01 0.35 -20.28
CA MET A 12 5.80 1.47 -19.34
C MET A 12 5.89 2.84 -20.03
N ALA A 13 4.93 3.17 -20.87
CA ALA A 13 4.71 4.53 -21.30
C ALA A 13 3.78 5.24 -20.29
N GLY A 14 4.35 5.87 -19.27
CA GLY A 14 3.79 7.07 -18.65
C GLY A 14 2.58 6.96 -17.71
N GLY A 15 2.11 5.79 -17.26
CA GLY A 15 1.01 5.69 -16.31
C GLY A 15 1.40 6.13 -14.89
N GLU A 16 0.46 6.78 -14.16
CA GLU A 16 0.60 7.10 -12.74
C GLU A 16 -0.16 6.10 -11.88
N LEU A 17 0.43 5.69 -10.76
CA LEU A 17 -0.25 4.95 -9.71
C LEU A 17 -0.36 5.80 -8.44
N TRP A 18 -1.59 6.14 -8.10
CA TRP A 18 -1.92 6.81 -6.85
C TRP A 18 -2.30 5.77 -5.82
N LEU A 19 -1.59 5.74 -4.69
CA LEU A 19 -1.86 4.84 -3.58
C LEU A 19 -2.47 5.62 -2.43
N VAL A 20 -3.52 5.07 -1.84
CA VAL A 20 -4.15 5.57 -0.61
C VAL A 20 -4.12 4.47 0.42
N ARG A 21 -3.45 4.70 1.57
CA ARG A 21 -3.58 3.82 2.71
C ARG A 21 -4.95 4.01 3.35
N HIS A 22 -5.60 2.94 3.78
CA HIS A 22 -6.87 3.02 4.51
C HIS A 22 -6.82 3.98 5.69
N GLY A 23 -7.98 4.51 6.10
CA GLY A 23 -8.15 5.33 7.31
C GLY A 23 -7.73 4.58 8.58
N GLU A 24 -7.63 5.29 9.70
CA GLU A 24 -7.26 4.70 10.99
C GLU A 24 -8.23 3.59 11.40
N THR A 25 -7.68 2.57 12.07
CA THR A 25 -8.40 1.50 12.79
C THR A 25 -7.86 1.43 14.21
N GLU A 26 -8.56 0.77 15.14
CA GLU A 26 -8.06 0.56 16.51
C GLU A 26 -6.67 -0.10 16.51
N TRP A 27 -6.45 -1.10 15.64
CA TRP A 27 -5.19 -1.79 15.58
C TRP A 27 -4.08 -0.94 14.97
N SER A 28 -4.37 -0.13 13.96
CA SER A 28 -3.35 0.77 13.39
C SER A 28 -2.94 1.86 14.39
N ALA A 29 -3.88 2.36 15.20
CA ALA A 29 -3.61 3.33 16.25
C ALA A 29 -2.76 2.74 17.39
N SER A 30 -2.97 1.46 17.72
CA SER A 30 -2.19 0.75 18.76
C SER A 30 -0.90 0.09 18.24
N GLY A 31 -0.59 0.20 16.93
CA GLY A 31 0.61 -0.36 16.32
C GLY A 31 0.61 -1.88 16.17
N ARG A 32 -0.55 -2.52 16.19
CA ARG A 32 -0.70 -3.95 15.96
C ARG A 32 -0.63 -4.26 14.47
N HIS A 33 0.06 -5.34 14.13
CA HIS A 33 0.06 -5.88 12.77
C HIS A 33 -1.33 -6.37 12.40
N THR A 34 -1.89 -5.83 11.32
CA THR A 34 -3.25 -6.10 10.85
C THR A 34 -3.19 -6.59 9.40
N GLY A 35 -3.14 -7.88 9.21
CA GLY A 35 -3.12 -8.53 7.89
C GLY A 35 -4.51 -8.93 7.44
N THR A 36 -4.84 -10.22 7.66
CA THR A 36 -6.08 -10.86 7.21
C THR A 36 -7.28 -10.55 8.09
N THR A 37 -7.06 -10.16 9.37
CA THR A 37 -8.15 -9.76 10.28
C THR A 37 -8.86 -8.53 9.74
N ASP A 38 -10.17 -8.63 9.55
CA ASP A 38 -10.96 -7.60 8.89
C ASP A 38 -11.53 -6.58 9.89
N ILE A 39 -10.66 -5.70 10.39
CA ILE A 39 -10.95 -4.63 11.35
C ILE A 39 -11.58 -3.43 10.62
N GLU A 40 -12.63 -2.85 11.21
CA GLU A 40 -13.29 -1.64 10.69
C GLU A 40 -12.52 -0.35 11.01
N LEU A 41 -12.87 0.73 10.31
CA LEU A 41 -12.33 2.05 10.57
C LEU A 41 -12.80 2.58 11.93
N SER A 42 -11.92 3.27 12.64
CA SER A 42 -12.31 4.12 13.77
C SER A 42 -13.10 5.34 13.28
N ASP A 43 -13.75 6.06 14.20
CA ASP A 43 -14.44 7.32 13.85
C ASP A 43 -13.45 8.35 13.27
N ALA A 44 -12.24 8.42 13.77
CA ALA A 44 -11.18 9.26 13.21
C ALA A 44 -10.84 8.80 11.79
N GLY A 45 -10.66 7.49 11.56
CA GLY A 45 -10.39 6.92 10.24
C GLY A 45 -11.50 7.20 9.24
N ARG A 46 -12.76 7.17 9.65
CA ARG A 46 -13.91 7.53 8.80
C ARG A 46 -13.87 9.01 8.42
N ARG A 47 -13.60 9.91 9.37
CA ARG A 47 -13.47 11.37 9.08
C ARG A 47 -12.32 11.63 8.10
N HIS A 48 -11.14 11.02 8.33
CA HIS A 48 -9.99 11.16 7.44
C HIS A 48 -10.28 10.63 6.03
N ALA A 49 -10.99 9.50 5.92
CA ALA A 49 -11.42 8.97 4.63
C ALA A 49 -12.37 9.91 3.87
N GLN A 50 -13.25 10.63 4.57
CA GLN A 50 -14.12 11.66 3.96
C GLN A 50 -13.33 12.85 3.42
N LEU A 51 -12.25 13.27 4.11
CA LEU A 51 -11.39 14.37 3.65
C LEU A 51 -10.65 14.02 2.35
N LEU A 52 -10.36 12.74 2.11
CA LEU A 52 -9.80 12.28 0.83
C LEU A 52 -10.67 12.65 -0.36
N ARG A 53 -12.00 12.73 -0.20
CA ARG A 53 -12.92 13.08 -1.27
C ARG A 53 -12.62 14.46 -1.85
N GLN A 54 -12.37 15.44 -1.00
CA GLN A 54 -12.03 16.81 -1.44
C GLN A 54 -10.61 16.84 -2.02
N ARG A 55 -9.68 16.11 -1.41
CA ARG A 55 -8.28 16.08 -1.85
C ARG A 55 -8.09 15.43 -3.22
N LEU A 56 -8.91 14.44 -3.54
CA LEU A 56 -8.89 13.73 -4.82
C LEU A 56 -9.83 14.34 -5.86
N ALA A 57 -10.68 15.30 -5.47
CA ALA A 57 -11.60 15.99 -6.37
C ALA A 57 -10.83 16.71 -7.49
N GLY A 58 -11.36 16.65 -8.72
CA GLY A 58 -10.73 17.25 -9.90
C GLY A 58 -9.60 16.43 -10.51
N THR A 59 -9.23 15.28 -9.91
CA THR A 59 -8.30 14.33 -10.52
C THR A 59 -9.08 13.21 -11.20
N GLU A 60 -8.89 13.05 -12.50
CA GLU A 60 -9.52 11.96 -13.24
C GLU A 60 -8.66 10.69 -13.14
N PHE A 61 -9.30 9.61 -12.73
CA PHE A 61 -8.70 8.28 -12.68
C PHE A 61 -9.39 7.39 -13.71
N ALA A 62 -8.61 6.83 -14.63
CA ALA A 62 -9.10 5.89 -15.64
C ALA A 62 -9.47 4.53 -14.98
N ARG A 63 -8.84 4.20 -13.86
CA ARG A 63 -9.09 2.96 -13.11
C ARG A 63 -9.04 3.22 -11.62
N VAL A 64 -9.93 2.55 -10.87
CA VAL A 64 -9.93 2.58 -9.39
C VAL A 64 -9.90 1.15 -8.88
N LEU A 65 -8.94 0.85 -8.02
CA LEU A 65 -8.72 -0.47 -7.42
C LEU A 65 -8.87 -0.38 -5.90
N THR A 66 -9.33 -1.43 -5.27
CA THR A 66 -9.38 -1.52 -3.81
C THR A 66 -9.04 -2.91 -3.30
N SER A 67 -8.42 -2.98 -2.14
CA SER A 67 -8.25 -4.23 -1.39
C SER A 67 -9.61 -4.87 -1.06
N PRO A 68 -9.71 -6.20 -0.92
CA PRO A 68 -10.92 -6.86 -0.44
C PRO A 68 -11.26 -6.55 1.02
N LEU A 69 -10.31 -6.07 1.83
CA LEU A 69 -10.50 -5.83 3.26
C LEU A 69 -11.33 -4.56 3.52
N GLN A 70 -12.30 -4.64 4.44
CA GLN A 70 -13.32 -3.61 4.65
C GLN A 70 -12.71 -2.23 4.94
N ARG A 71 -11.64 -2.13 5.71
CA ARG A 71 -10.98 -0.85 6.03
C ARG A 71 -10.52 -0.07 4.79
N ALA A 72 -10.07 -0.77 3.74
CA ALA A 72 -9.69 -0.14 2.47
C ALA A 72 -10.92 0.15 1.61
N ARG A 73 -11.88 -0.77 1.54
CA ARG A 73 -13.13 -0.59 0.79
C ARG A 73 -13.94 0.59 1.32
N VAL A 74 -14.16 0.63 2.64
CA VAL A 74 -14.90 1.74 3.27
C VAL A 74 -14.15 3.07 3.11
N THR A 75 -12.80 3.08 3.14
CA THR A 75 -12.03 4.28 2.81
C THR A 75 -12.28 4.71 1.37
N CYS A 76 -12.30 3.78 0.41
CA CYS A 76 -12.60 4.03 -1.00
C CYS A 76 -14.03 4.59 -1.19
N GLU A 77 -15.02 4.01 -0.52
CA GLU A 77 -16.42 4.45 -0.54
C GLU A 77 -16.57 5.88 -0.01
N LEU A 78 -16.01 6.17 1.17
CA LEU A 78 -16.06 7.50 1.79
C LEU A 78 -15.31 8.56 0.97
N ALA A 79 -14.24 8.17 0.28
CA ALA A 79 -13.53 9.01 -0.68
C ALA A 79 -14.32 9.27 -1.98
N GLY A 80 -15.48 8.62 -2.17
CA GLY A 80 -16.37 8.83 -3.32
C GLY A 80 -16.07 7.97 -4.55
N PHE A 81 -15.37 6.84 -4.38
CA PHE A 81 -14.98 5.96 -5.48
C PHE A 81 -15.56 4.54 -5.38
N GLY A 82 -16.42 4.24 -4.39
CA GLY A 82 -16.94 2.89 -4.14
C GLY A 82 -17.62 2.25 -5.35
N ASP A 83 -18.50 2.99 -6.03
CA ASP A 83 -19.32 2.48 -7.14
C ASP A 83 -18.51 2.06 -8.38
N ARG A 84 -17.27 2.50 -8.49
CA ARG A 84 -16.40 2.24 -9.65
C ARG A 84 -15.11 1.51 -9.31
N ALA A 85 -14.97 1.09 -8.06
CA ALA A 85 -13.78 0.39 -7.60
C ALA A 85 -13.83 -1.12 -7.92
N GLU A 86 -12.78 -1.59 -8.56
CA GLU A 86 -12.53 -3.02 -8.77
C GLU A 86 -11.83 -3.58 -7.53
N VAL A 87 -12.37 -4.66 -6.96
CA VAL A 87 -11.74 -5.37 -5.85
C VAL A 87 -10.63 -6.28 -6.37
N VAL A 88 -9.42 -6.08 -5.87
CA VAL A 88 -8.21 -6.80 -6.29
C VAL A 88 -7.58 -7.50 -5.09
N ALA A 89 -7.52 -8.83 -5.14
CA ALA A 89 -6.96 -9.65 -4.05
C ALA A 89 -5.50 -9.31 -3.75
N ASP A 90 -4.69 -8.98 -4.77
CA ASP A 90 -3.29 -8.61 -4.62
C ASP A 90 -3.08 -7.29 -3.85
N LEU A 91 -4.13 -6.49 -3.62
CA LEU A 91 -4.11 -5.30 -2.78
C LEU A 91 -4.36 -5.59 -1.29
N ALA A 92 -4.58 -6.85 -0.88
CA ALA A 92 -4.65 -7.22 0.53
C ALA A 92 -3.35 -6.89 1.27
N GLU A 93 -3.42 -6.62 2.57
CA GLU A 93 -2.23 -6.36 3.39
C GLU A 93 -1.34 -7.62 3.47
N TRP A 94 -0.15 -7.48 3.92
CA TRP A 94 0.79 -8.54 4.27
C TRP A 94 0.12 -9.52 5.23
N ASP A 95 0.16 -10.82 4.93
CA ASP A 95 -0.31 -11.85 5.86
C ASP A 95 0.73 -12.01 6.98
N TYR A 96 0.36 -11.65 8.20
CA TYR A 96 1.24 -11.74 9.35
C TYR A 96 1.19 -13.10 10.08
N GLY A 97 0.40 -14.06 9.58
CA GLY A 97 0.32 -15.41 10.15
C GLY A 97 0.15 -15.40 11.67
N GLN A 98 1.08 -16.02 12.40
CA GLN A 98 1.04 -16.10 13.86
C GLN A 98 1.40 -14.78 14.58
N ASP A 99 1.89 -13.78 13.87
CA ASP A 99 2.22 -12.48 14.44
C ASP A 99 1.06 -11.46 14.27
N GLU A 100 -0.06 -11.89 13.68
CA GLU A 100 -1.30 -11.11 13.54
C GLU A 100 -1.79 -10.60 14.92
N GLY A 101 -2.15 -9.32 15.00
CA GLY A 101 -2.62 -8.68 16.23
C GLY A 101 -1.55 -8.32 17.26
N LEU A 102 -0.29 -8.73 17.06
CA LEU A 102 0.82 -8.36 17.92
C LEU A 102 1.47 -7.05 17.45
N THR A 103 2.04 -6.32 18.42
CA THR A 103 2.90 -5.16 18.12
C THR A 103 4.35 -5.62 17.90
N THR A 104 5.15 -4.80 17.20
CA THR A 104 6.59 -5.09 17.04
C THR A 104 7.33 -5.33 18.35
N PRO A 105 7.13 -4.53 19.43
CA PRO A 105 7.74 -4.84 20.75
C PRO A 105 7.38 -6.21 21.28
N GLN A 106 6.11 -6.61 21.25
CA GLN A 106 5.66 -7.94 21.71
C GLN A 106 6.31 -9.10 20.93
N ILE A 107 6.45 -8.94 19.61
CA ILE A 107 7.15 -9.93 18.78
C ILE A 107 8.62 -10.02 19.18
N ARG A 108 9.27 -8.87 19.41
CA ARG A 108 10.69 -8.79 19.78
C ARG A 108 11.02 -9.34 21.17
N GLU A 109 10.05 -9.46 22.06
CA GLU A 109 10.24 -10.17 23.34
C GLU A 109 10.73 -11.62 23.11
N LYS A 110 10.24 -12.27 22.04
CA LYS A 110 10.58 -13.65 21.68
C LYS A 110 11.58 -13.76 20.53
N ARG A 111 11.70 -12.71 19.72
CA ARG A 111 12.59 -12.65 18.53
C ARG A 111 13.31 -11.30 18.51
N PRO A 112 14.38 -11.12 19.32
CA PRO A 112 15.16 -9.87 19.35
C PRO A 112 15.63 -9.44 17.96
N GLY A 113 15.46 -8.17 17.62
CA GLY A 113 15.85 -7.63 16.31
C GLY A 113 14.87 -7.89 15.16
N TRP A 114 13.81 -8.65 15.39
CA TRP A 114 12.83 -8.98 14.36
C TRP A 114 12.26 -7.74 13.65
N THR A 115 12.14 -7.87 12.33
CA THR A 115 11.32 -6.99 11.49
C THR A 115 10.57 -7.82 10.45
N VAL A 116 9.39 -7.39 10.08
CA VAL A 116 8.61 -8.03 9.00
C VAL A 116 9.39 -8.08 7.68
N TRP A 117 10.29 -7.12 7.48
CA TRP A 117 11.06 -6.94 6.25
C TRP A 117 12.21 -7.93 6.09
N ALA A 118 12.86 -8.30 7.19
CA ALA A 118 14.06 -9.15 7.18
C ALA A 118 13.69 -10.62 7.40
N GLU A 119 12.94 -10.92 8.46
CA GLU A 119 12.62 -12.28 8.86
C GLU A 119 11.24 -12.74 8.40
N GLY A 120 10.33 -11.79 8.14
CA GLY A 120 8.95 -12.10 7.90
C GLY A 120 8.19 -12.58 9.15
N PRO A 121 6.87 -12.73 9.05
CA PRO A 121 6.04 -13.32 10.09
C PRO A 121 6.08 -14.85 10.05
N ARG A 122 5.85 -15.51 11.18
CA ARG A 122 5.74 -16.97 11.23
C ARG A 122 4.44 -17.45 10.60
N GLY A 123 4.55 -18.31 9.58
CA GLY A 123 3.38 -18.86 8.89
C GLY A 123 2.59 -17.84 8.07
N GLY A 124 3.16 -16.67 7.82
CA GLY A 124 2.63 -15.65 6.93
C GLY A 124 3.49 -15.50 5.67
N GLU A 125 3.30 -14.38 4.96
CA GLU A 125 4.03 -14.10 3.71
C GLU A 125 5.46 -13.61 3.98
N THR A 126 6.36 -13.95 3.07
CA THR A 126 7.69 -13.35 2.99
C THR A 126 7.66 -12.02 2.24
N ALA A 127 8.68 -11.18 2.40
CA ALA A 127 8.80 -9.94 1.63
C ALA A 127 8.83 -10.20 0.11
N ALA A 128 9.39 -11.33 -0.33
CA ALA A 128 9.44 -11.71 -1.74
C ALA A 128 8.04 -12.03 -2.30
N GLU A 129 7.20 -12.74 -1.54
CA GLU A 129 5.82 -13.08 -1.93
C GLU A 129 4.96 -11.82 -2.03
N VAL A 130 5.03 -10.91 -1.04
CA VAL A 130 4.36 -9.61 -1.11
C VAL A 130 4.89 -8.79 -2.27
N GLY A 131 6.20 -8.85 -2.57
CA GLY A 131 6.83 -8.23 -3.73
C GLY A 131 6.25 -8.71 -5.05
N GLN A 132 5.96 -10.01 -5.19
CA GLN A 132 5.31 -10.57 -6.38
C GLN A 132 3.87 -10.06 -6.55
N ARG A 133 3.09 -9.92 -5.45
CA ARG A 133 1.76 -9.31 -5.49
C ARG A 133 1.84 -7.83 -5.90
N ALA A 134 2.79 -7.10 -5.34
CA ALA A 134 3.03 -5.70 -5.69
C ALA A 134 3.38 -5.54 -7.18
N ASP A 135 4.20 -6.42 -7.75
CA ASP A 135 4.55 -6.40 -9.18
C ASP A 135 3.31 -6.62 -10.07
N ARG A 136 2.37 -7.49 -9.67
CA ARG A 136 1.10 -7.67 -10.40
C ARG A 136 0.20 -6.43 -10.32
N VAL A 137 0.12 -5.79 -9.15
CA VAL A 137 -0.63 -4.51 -9.00
C VAL A 137 -0.01 -3.43 -9.88
N ILE A 138 1.31 -3.29 -9.91
CA ILE A 138 2.03 -2.35 -10.78
C ILE A 138 1.71 -2.63 -12.26
N ALA A 139 1.78 -3.89 -12.68
CA ALA A 139 1.47 -4.27 -14.05
C ALA A 139 0.02 -3.95 -14.46
N MET A 140 -0.95 -4.12 -13.54
CA MET A 140 -2.34 -3.69 -13.76
C MET A 140 -2.46 -2.17 -13.87
N ALA A 141 -1.79 -1.42 -13.00
CA ALA A 141 -1.89 0.03 -12.93
C ALA A 141 -1.31 0.71 -14.17
N THR A 142 -0.21 0.18 -14.70
CA THR A 142 0.49 0.73 -15.87
C THR A 142 -0.25 0.53 -17.20
N GLN A 143 -1.35 -0.23 -17.21
CA GLN A 143 -2.24 -0.36 -18.36
C GLN A 143 -3.17 0.86 -18.57
N SER A 144 -3.19 1.80 -17.64
CA SER A 144 -4.04 2.99 -17.65
C SER A 144 -3.22 4.25 -17.44
N ALA A 145 -3.69 5.39 -17.98
CA ALA A 145 -3.00 6.67 -17.82
C ALA A 145 -2.85 7.07 -16.35
N ARG A 146 -3.89 6.81 -15.53
CA ARG A 146 -3.86 7.06 -14.08
C ARG A 146 -4.75 6.07 -13.35
N THR A 147 -4.16 5.33 -12.42
CA THR A 147 -4.85 4.37 -11.55
C THR A 147 -4.82 4.87 -10.11
N LEU A 148 -5.97 4.80 -9.43
CA LEU A 148 -6.10 5.03 -7.98
C LEU A 148 -6.27 3.68 -7.30
N ALA A 149 -5.47 3.39 -6.26
CA ALA A 149 -5.55 2.14 -5.52
C ALA A 149 -5.63 2.38 -4.01
N PHE A 150 -6.65 1.80 -3.37
CA PHE A 150 -6.84 1.82 -1.93
C PHE A 150 -6.29 0.53 -1.32
N GLY A 151 -5.33 0.66 -0.41
CA GLY A 151 -4.61 -0.47 0.17
C GLY A 151 -4.15 -0.22 1.60
N HIS A 152 -3.00 -0.78 1.94
CA HIS A 152 -2.55 -0.93 3.31
C HIS A 152 -1.11 -0.45 3.51
N GLY A 153 -0.70 -0.42 4.79
CA GLY A 153 0.56 0.17 5.19
C GLY A 153 1.79 -0.50 4.58
N HIS A 154 1.98 -1.79 4.81
CA HIS A 154 3.18 -2.49 4.34
C HIS A 154 3.12 -2.77 2.84
N LEU A 155 1.99 -3.20 2.31
CA LEU A 155 1.87 -3.44 0.86
C LEU A 155 2.14 -2.17 0.04
N CYS A 156 1.57 -1.02 0.38
CA CYS A 156 1.84 0.22 -0.35
C CYS A 156 3.33 0.62 -0.31
N ARG A 157 4.00 0.38 0.82
CA ARG A 157 5.46 0.61 0.95
C ARG A 157 6.25 -0.35 0.06
N VAL A 158 5.83 -1.62 -0.04
CA VAL A 158 6.42 -2.59 -0.99
C VAL A 158 6.19 -2.13 -2.42
N ILE A 159 4.98 -1.71 -2.78
CA ILE A 159 4.68 -1.19 -4.13
C ILE A 159 5.59 0.01 -4.44
N GLY A 160 5.76 0.95 -3.50
CA GLY A 160 6.66 2.10 -3.68
C GLY A 160 8.11 1.70 -3.95
N ALA A 161 8.66 0.74 -3.18
CA ALA A 161 10.01 0.22 -3.40
C ALA A 161 10.14 -0.49 -4.76
N ARG A 162 9.17 -1.36 -5.10
CA ARG A 162 9.13 -2.10 -6.36
C ARG A 162 9.02 -1.18 -7.58
N TRP A 163 8.21 -0.12 -7.47
CA TRP A 163 8.05 0.87 -8.54
C TRP A 163 9.37 1.48 -8.99
N ILE A 164 10.22 1.85 -8.03
CA ILE A 164 11.54 2.44 -8.31
C ILE A 164 12.66 1.38 -8.46
N GLY A 165 12.31 0.11 -8.66
CA GLY A 165 13.26 -0.96 -8.96
C GLY A 165 14.04 -1.50 -7.78
N LEU A 166 13.63 -1.21 -6.54
CA LEU A 166 14.24 -1.76 -5.33
C LEU A 166 13.62 -3.11 -4.94
N ASP A 167 14.30 -3.84 -4.07
CA ASP A 167 13.74 -5.06 -3.49
C ASP A 167 12.57 -4.74 -2.53
N ALA A 168 11.62 -5.67 -2.38
CA ALA A 168 10.43 -5.48 -1.55
C ALA A 168 10.78 -5.10 -0.10
N ALA A 169 11.85 -5.68 0.46
CA ALA A 169 12.32 -5.40 1.80
C ALA A 169 12.76 -3.92 1.99
N GLU A 170 13.14 -3.22 0.92
CA GLU A 170 13.52 -1.80 0.97
C GLU A 170 12.32 -0.88 1.27
N GLY A 171 11.10 -1.39 1.21
CA GLY A 171 9.91 -0.71 1.74
C GLY A 171 10.04 -0.30 3.21
N ILE A 172 10.96 -0.91 3.97
CA ILE A 172 11.31 -0.49 5.34
C ILE A 172 11.70 0.99 5.44
N ARG A 173 12.27 1.55 4.37
CA ARG A 173 12.74 2.95 4.30
C ARG A 173 11.64 3.96 4.02
N LEU A 174 10.45 3.48 3.64
CA LEU A 174 9.31 4.31 3.29
C LEU A 174 8.32 4.31 4.46
N THR A 175 8.08 5.46 5.09
CA THR A 175 7.03 5.60 6.11
C THR A 175 5.69 5.90 5.44
N LEU A 176 4.57 5.48 6.04
CA LEU A 176 3.26 5.72 5.47
C LEU A 176 2.19 5.81 6.56
N SER A 177 1.58 6.97 6.71
CA SER A 177 0.49 7.26 7.63
C SER A 177 -0.85 6.73 7.12
N THR A 178 -1.84 6.53 7.99
CA THR A 178 -3.22 6.23 7.61
C THR A 178 -3.83 7.38 6.81
N ALA A 179 -4.69 7.08 5.83
CA ALA A 179 -5.29 8.02 4.89
C ALA A 179 -4.29 8.85 4.05
N ALA A 180 -2.97 8.55 4.12
CA ALA A 180 -1.98 9.24 3.29
C ALA A 180 -2.12 8.87 1.81
N ILE A 181 -1.75 9.83 0.95
CA ILE A 181 -1.69 9.68 -0.51
C ILE A 181 -0.24 9.60 -0.94
N CYS A 182 0.06 8.65 -1.83
CA CYS A 182 1.33 8.58 -2.55
C CYS A 182 1.07 8.63 -4.06
N VAL A 183 1.99 9.21 -4.81
CA VAL A 183 1.94 9.26 -6.28
C VAL A 183 3.24 8.68 -6.82
N LEU A 184 3.11 7.60 -7.55
CA LEU A 184 4.16 6.93 -8.27
C LEU A 184 4.01 7.28 -9.76
N GLY A 185 5.06 7.77 -10.37
CA GLY A 185 5.06 8.24 -11.74
C GLY A 185 6.45 8.09 -12.34
N HIS A 186 6.82 9.00 -13.22
CA HIS A 186 8.10 8.97 -13.92
C HIS A 186 8.75 10.35 -13.92
N ASP A 187 10.08 10.37 -13.84
CA ASP A 187 10.89 11.49 -14.30
C ASP A 187 11.42 11.11 -15.68
N ARG A 188 10.82 11.67 -16.72
CA ARG A 188 10.96 11.24 -18.12
C ARG A 188 10.61 9.75 -18.24
N GLU A 189 11.58 8.90 -18.59
CA GLU A 189 11.38 7.45 -18.73
C GLU A 189 11.69 6.67 -17.45
N THR A 190 12.19 7.34 -16.41
CA THR A 190 12.65 6.70 -15.17
C THR A 190 11.51 6.63 -14.17
N PRO A 191 11.12 5.44 -13.66
CA PRO A 191 10.15 5.31 -12.58
C PRO A 191 10.60 6.09 -11.33
N ALA A 192 9.70 6.92 -10.80
CA ALA A 192 10.01 7.83 -9.69
C ALA A 192 8.85 7.89 -8.68
N ILE A 193 9.19 8.23 -7.45
CA ILE A 193 8.21 8.63 -6.43
C ILE A 193 7.98 10.13 -6.57
N VAL A 194 6.82 10.52 -7.13
CA VAL A 194 6.46 11.93 -7.34
C VAL A 194 5.99 12.58 -6.04
N ARG A 195 5.28 11.81 -5.20
CA ARG A 195 4.80 12.23 -3.88
C ARG A 195 4.75 11.03 -2.96
N TRP A 196 5.13 11.23 -1.70
CA TRP A 196 5.07 10.17 -0.70
C TRP A 196 4.55 10.67 0.63
N ASN A 197 3.63 9.88 1.23
CA ASN A 197 3.06 10.12 2.56
C ASN A 197 2.43 11.52 2.72
N ASP A 198 1.68 11.97 1.71
CA ASP A 198 0.97 13.25 1.76
C ASP A 198 -0.28 13.13 2.63
N THR A 199 -0.27 13.84 3.76
CA THR A 199 -1.37 13.95 4.73
C THR A 199 -1.91 15.36 4.84
N SER A 200 -1.55 16.29 3.95
CA SER A 200 -1.89 17.71 4.01
C SER A 200 -3.40 18.01 4.01
N HIS A 201 -4.23 17.04 3.69
CA HIS A 201 -5.69 17.13 3.75
C HIS A 201 -6.28 16.75 5.12
N LEU A 202 -5.45 16.33 6.07
CA LEU A 202 -5.87 15.91 7.42
C LEU A 202 -5.73 17.01 8.47
N ASP A 203 -5.09 18.13 8.11
CA ASP A 203 -4.84 19.31 8.96
C ASP A 203 -6.05 20.24 9.01
#